data_13858f6e35ad332cb538ff5af28878ba
#
_entry.id   13858f6e35ad332cb538ff5af28878ba
#
_cell.length_a   1.000
_cell.length_b   1.000
_cell.length_c   1.000
_cell.angle_alpha   90.00
_cell.angle_beta   90.00
_cell.angle_gamma   90.00
#
_symmetry.space_group_name_H-M   'P 1'
#
loop_
_entity.id
_entity.type
_entity.pdbx_description
1 polymer ?
#
loop_
_entity_poly.entity_id
_entity_poly.type
_entity_poly.pdbx_seq_one_letter_code
_entity_poly.pdbx_strand_id
1 'polypeptide(L)'
;ALVMYGFIFFGLITINHFGMAFGLPIFSESFRHTYFLIFGAPWAILCTIGILGLAYRRFVIKPEALGKFSSTSALVSVFIVTLMTTYLIDELHILTGAAEKFNWWLHSGVIGGFLFLIPQSKHMHLVLSPFNIFLRPFEVPNHGAIPIDMEASEEELDNLLLDLSGLSKDQALDIFTCVECGRCTDVCPANRGGGILDPKYHFILDLKDPMLE
;
A
#
# COMPACT_ATOMS: atom_id res chain seq x y z
N ALA A 1 2.20 -6.88 9.18
CA ALA A 1 1.43 -6.59 10.39
C ALA A 1 1.85 -5.25 11.04
N LEU A 2 3.14 -5.04 11.43
CA LEU A 2 3.59 -3.83 12.16
C LEU A 2 3.26 -2.52 11.42
N VAL A 3 3.59 -2.42 10.14
CA VAL A 3 3.33 -1.22 9.33
C VAL A 3 1.83 -0.97 9.16
N MET A 4 1.03 -2.02 8.99
CA MET A 4 -0.43 -1.92 8.85
C MET A 4 -1.09 -1.39 10.14
N TYR A 5 -0.74 -1.95 11.30
CA TYR A 5 -1.28 -1.46 12.56
C TYR A 5 -0.80 -0.03 12.87
N GLY A 6 0.48 0.27 12.56
CA GLY A 6 0.99 1.62 12.63
C GLY A 6 0.13 2.60 11.83
N PHE A 7 -0.21 2.26 10.59
CA PHE A 7 -1.07 3.08 9.73
C PHE A 7 -2.45 3.35 10.37
N ILE A 8 -3.07 2.35 10.98
CA ILE A 8 -4.37 2.50 11.64
C ILE A 8 -4.26 3.45 12.85
N PHE A 9 -3.26 3.25 13.72
CA PHE A 9 -3.07 4.10 14.90
C PHE A 9 -2.72 5.54 14.54
N PHE A 10 -1.88 5.75 13.53
CA PHE A 10 -1.56 7.09 13.03
C PHE A 10 -2.72 7.73 12.27
N GLY A 11 -3.61 6.96 11.67
CA GLY A 11 -4.83 7.47 11.03
C GLY A 11 -5.68 8.31 11.98
N LEU A 12 -5.87 7.86 13.22
CA LEU A 12 -6.60 8.62 14.25
C LEU A 12 -5.90 9.94 14.63
N ILE A 13 -4.58 9.92 14.74
CA ILE A 13 -3.78 11.13 14.99
C ILE A 13 -3.92 12.10 13.82
N THR A 14 -3.82 11.61 12.60
CA THR A 14 -3.95 12.41 11.38
C THR A 14 -5.32 13.08 11.29
N ILE A 15 -6.40 12.34 11.57
CA ILE A 15 -7.76 12.88 11.61
C ILE A 15 -7.87 14.01 12.65
N ASN A 16 -7.27 13.83 13.83
CA ASN A 16 -7.26 14.87 14.85
C ASN A 16 -6.48 16.12 14.41
N HIS A 17 -5.31 15.95 13.76
CA HIS A 17 -4.54 17.08 13.23
C HIS A 17 -5.32 17.86 12.17
N PHE A 18 -6.03 17.18 11.26
CA PHE A 18 -6.93 17.85 10.32
C PHE A 18 -8.06 18.58 11.05
N GLY A 19 -8.69 17.97 12.04
CA GLY A 19 -9.70 18.62 12.87
C GLY A 19 -9.18 19.90 13.51
N MET A 20 -7.98 19.85 14.10
CA MET A 20 -7.34 21.03 14.72
C MET A 20 -7.06 22.15 13.69
N ALA A 21 -6.64 21.81 12.48
CA ALA A 21 -6.41 22.78 11.41
C ALA A 21 -7.68 23.56 11.02
N PHE A 22 -8.86 22.93 11.17
CA PHE A 22 -10.16 23.56 10.95
C PHE A 22 -10.79 24.12 12.23
N GLY A 23 -10.06 24.17 13.34
CA GLY A 23 -10.57 24.67 14.64
C GLY A 23 -11.53 23.71 15.34
N LEU A 24 -11.57 22.43 14.93
CA LEU A 24 -12.42 21.40 15.50
C LEU A 24 -11.55 20.29 16.15
N PRO A 25 -10.97 20.53 17.33
CA PRO A 25 -10.20 19.52 18.03
C PRO A 25 -11.10 18.32 18.39
N ILE A 26 -10.79 17.14 17.89
CA ILE A 26 -11.54 15.90 18.14
C ILE A 26 -11.15 15.33 19.50
N PHE A 27 -9.86 15.43 19.84
CA PHE A 27 -9.32 14.93 21.10
C PHE A 27 -8.92 16.06 22.03
N SER A 28 -9.17 15.87 23.34
CA SER A 28 -8.64 16.77 24.37
C SER A 28 -7.12 16.63 24.45
N GLU A 29 -6.44 17.68 24.94
CA GLU A 29 -4.97 17.68 25.16
C GLU A 29 -4.51 16.50 26.02
N SER A 30 -5.23 16.22 27.12
CA SER A 30 -4.90 15.12 28.02
C SER A 30 -5.03 13.75 27.34
N PHE A 31 -6.09 13.57 26.53
CA PHE A 31 -6.29 12.34 25.77
C PHE A 31 -5.19 12.18 24.68
N ARG A 32 -4.85 13.25 23.98
CA ARG A 32 -3.80 13.26 22.94
C ARG A 32 -2.46 12.83 23.54
N HIS A 33 -2.06 13.40 24.67
CA HIS A 33 -0.80 13.04 25.33
C HIS A 33 -0.79 11.59 25.82
N THR A 34 -1.88 11.11 26.42
CA THR A 34 -1.99 9.71 26.84
C THR A 34 -1.95 8.75 25.65
N TYR A 35 -2.65 9.08 24.59
CA TYR A 35 -2.64 8.29 23.35
C TYR A 35 -1.25 8.23 22.72
N PHE A 36 -0.51 9.35 22.72
CA PHE A 36 0.87 9.38 22.27
C PHE A 36 1.75 8.42 23.05
N LEU A 37 1.70 8.46 24.38
CA LEU A 37 2.55 7.60 25.21
C LEU A 37 2.25 6.11 25.04
N ILE A 38 0.97 5.74 24.93
CA ILE A 38 0.54 4.32 24.92
C ILE A 38 0.62 3.74 23.49
N PHE A 39 0.25 4.50 22.49
CA PHE A 39 0.13 4.02 21.12
C PHE A 39 1.08 4.75 20.15
N GLY A 40 1.13 6.07 20.16
CA GLY A 40 1.86 6.85 19.17
C GLY A 40 3.36 6.53 19.17
N ALA A 41 4.05 6.69 20.28
CA ALA A 41 5.49 6.49 20.36
C ALA A 41 5.91 5.02 20.16
N PRO A 42 5.29 4.03 20.86
CA PRO A 42 5.63 2.63 20.63
C PRO A 42 5.39 2.17 19.19
N TRP A 43 4.27 2.57 18.59
CA TRP A 43 3.97 2.19 17.22
C TRP A 43 4.82 2.93 16.18
N ALA A 44 5.26 4.17 16.44
CA ALA A 44 6.22 4.86 15.58
C ALA A 44 7.55 4.10 15.52
N ILE A 45 8.05 3.62 16.66
CA ILE A 45 9.27 2.82 16.74
C ILE A 45 9.08 1.47 16.03
N LEU A 46 7.99 0.75 16.33
CA LEU A 46 7.70 -0.55 15.72
C LEU A 46 7.48 -0.45 14.22
N CYS A 47 6.81 0.61 13.75
CA CYS A 47 6.62 0.88 12.33
C CYS A 47 7.97 1.14 11.64
N THR A 48 8.84 1.95 12.26
CA THR A 48 10.19 2.21 11.74
C THR A 48 11.02 0.94 11.64
N ILE A 49 11.03 0.10 12.65
CA ILE A 49 11.69 -1.22 12.62
C ILE A 49 11.11 -2.09 11.52
N GLY A 50 9.78 -2.13 11.40
CA GLY A 50 9.08 -2.90 10.38
C GLY A 50 9.45 -2.48 8.96
N ILE A 51 9.46 -1.17 8.67
CA ILE A 51 9.81 -0.66 7.34
C ILE A 51 11.28 -0.83 7.00
N LEU A 52 12.18 -0.66 7.97
CA LEU A 52 13.61 -0.93 7.79
C LEU A 52 13.86 -2.41 7.52
N GLY A 53 13.15 -3.32 8.21
CA GLY A 53 13.22 -4.76 7.94
C GLY A 53 12.71 -5.12 6.53
N LEU A 54 11.62 -4.50 6.08
CA LEU A 54 11.12 -4.68 4.71
C LEU A 54 12.07 -4.12 3.67
N ALA A 55 12.66 -2.96 3.92
CA ALA A 55 13.67 -2.35 3.06
C ALA A 55 14.93 -3.24 2.97
N TYR A 56 15.42 -3.74 4.10
CA TYR A 56 16.53 -4.68 4.15
C TYR A 56 16.23 -5.94 3.34
N ARG A 57 15.06 -6.56 3.53
CA ARG A 57 14.64 -7.72 2.76
C ARG A 57 14.61 -7.42 1.26
N ARG A 58 14.09 -6.24 0.85
CA ARG A 58 13.93 -5.89 -0.55
C ARG A 58 15.24 -5.51 -1.24
N PHE A 59 16.10 -4.74 -0.56
CA PHE A 59 17.28 -4.15 -1.19
C PHE A 59 18.58 -4.91 -0.94
N VAL A 60 18.64 -5.68 0.16
CA VAL A 60 19.84 -6.47 0.55
C VAL A 60 19.63 -7.94 0.21
N ILE A 61 18.57 -8.57 0.74
CA ILE A 61 18.31 -10.01 0.51
C ILE A 61 17.85 -10.26 -0.92
N LYS A 62 17.04 -9.34 -1.50
CA LYS A 62 16.54 -9.39 -2.89
C LYS A 62 15.91 -10.74 -3.27
N PRO A 63 14.84 -11.19 -2.60
CA PRO A 63 14.16 -12.42 -2.99
C PRO A 63 13.66 -12.31 -4.44
N GLU A 64 13.80 -13.38 -5.22
CA GLU A 64 13.39 -13.42 -6.64
C GLU A 64 11.94 -13.03 -6.85
N ALA A 65 11.02 -13.48 -5.99
CA ALA A 65 9.59 -13.15 -6.05
C ALA A 65 9.27 -11.64 -5.97
N LEU A 66 10.16 -10.83 -5.38
CA LEU A 66 9.98 -9.37 -5.35
C LEU A 66 10.40 -8.69 -6.66
N GLY A 67 11.13 -9.38 -7.53
CA GLY A 67 11.55 -8.89 -8.83
C GLY A 67 12.60 -7.78 -8.77
N LYS A 68 12.66 -6.96 -9.83
CA LYS A 68 13.67 -5.91 -10.01
C LYS A 68 13.60 -4.82 -8.94
N PHE A 69 14.66 -4.01 -8.85
CA PHE A 69 14.72 -2.83 -7.99
C PHE A 69 13.54 -1.89 -8.26
N SER A 70 12.89 -1.41 -7.21
CA SER A 70 11.77 -0.47 -7.31
C SER A 70 12.13 0.83 -6.56
N SER A 71 12.35 1.89 -7.31
CA SER A 71 12.59 3.24 -6.79
C SER A 71 11.43 3.74 -5.92
N THR A 72 10.20 3.43 -6.34
CA THR A 72 8.99 3.76 -5.56
C THR A 72 9.02 3.13 -4.17
N SER A 73 9.43 1.85 -4.06
CA SER A 73 9.53 1.20 -2.76
C SER A 73 10.63 1.82 -1.88
N ALA A 74 11.73 2.25 -2.46
CA ALA A 74 12.78 2.97 -1.74
C ALA A 74 12.27 4.32 -1.22
N LEU A 75 11.63 5.10 -2.09
CA LEU A 75 11.08 6.42 -1.74
C LEU A 75 10.04 6.30 -0.63
N VAL A 76 9.12 5.34 -0.71
CA VAL A 76 8.12 5.09 0.35
C VAL A 76 8.78 4.71 1.67
N SER A 77 9.83 3.89 1.65
CA SER A 77 10.55 3.53 2.87
C SER A 77 11.20 4.76 3.52
N VAL A 78 11.82 5.62 2.72
CA VAL A 78 12.39 6.89 3.20
C VAL A 78 11.31 7.81 3.77
N PHE A 79 10.18 7.96 3.08
CA PHE A 79 9.09 8.79 3.53
C PHE A 79 8.53 8.32 4.87
N ILE A 80 8.27 7.02 5.03
CA ILE A 80 7.73 6.47 6.28
C ILE A 80 8.73 6.68 7.44
N VAL A 81 10.02 6.39 7.23
CA VAL A 81 11.05 6.62 8.26
C VAL A 81 11.11 8.10 8.63
N THR A 82 11.07 8.99 7.65
CA THR A 82 11.08 10.44 7.90
C THR A 82 9.86 10.87 8.69
N LEU A 83 8.66 10.41 8.33
CA LEU A 83 7.42 10.74 9.06
C LEU A 83 7.47 10.25 10.51
N MET A 84 7.90 9.02 10.74
CA MET A 84 7.97 8.48 12.11
C MET A 84 9.00 9.22 12.95
N THR A 85 10.16 9.54 12.37
CA THR A 85 11.23 10.25 13.07
C THR A 85 10.84 11.69 13.39
N THR A 86 10.31 12.42 12.41
CA THR A 86 9.87 13.82 12.60
C THR A 86 8.70 13.92 13.59
N TYR A 87 7.78 12.95 13.57
CA TYR A 87 6.70 12.85 14.54
C TYR A 87 7.21 12.66 15.98
N LEU A 88 8.15 11.72 16.18
CA LEU A 88 8.75 11.50 17.51
C LEU A 88 9.53 12.71 18.00
N ILE A 89 10.27 13.38 17.13
CA ILE A 89 11.02 14.61 17.46
C ILE A 89 10.07 15.73 17.92
N ASP A 90 8.94 15.89 17.24
CA ASP A 90 7.94 16.92 17.53
C ASP A 90 7.26 16.66 18.89
N GLU A 91 6.70 15.48 19.07
CA GLU A 91 5.96 15.11 20.29
C GLU A 91 6.84 15.01 21.54
N LEU A 92 8.13 14.71 21.39
CA LEU A 92 9.10 14.68 22.48
C LEU A 92 9.73 16.07 22.73
N HIS A 93 9.33 17.09 21.98
CA HIS A 93 9.85 18.46 22.09
C HIS A 93 11.39 18.54 22.07
N ILE A 94 12.04 17.71 21.24
CA ILE A 94 13.52 17.62 21.16
C ILE A 94 14.11 18.89 20.55
N LEU A 95 13.40 19.50 19.60
CA LEU A 95 13.84 20.68 18.88
C LEU A 95 13.09 21.92 19.34
N THR A 96 13.72 23.07 19.22
CA THR A 96 13.14 24.37 19.55
C THR A 96 13.45 25.42 18.49
N GLY A 97 12.58 26.42 18.37
CA GLY A 97 12.81 27.60 17.52
C GLY A 97 12.83 27.27 16.02
N ALA A 98 13.89 27.63 15.31
CA ALA A 98 13.97 27.44 13.87
C ALA A 98 14.04 25.97 13.46
N ALA A 99 14.67 25.12 14.27
CA ALA A 99 14.77 23.68 14.00
C ALA A 99 13.42 22.98 14.15
N GLU A 100 12.60 23.37 15.12
CA GLU A 100 11.23 22.88 15.30
C GLU A 100 10.38 23.24 14.07
N LYS A 101 10.43 24.47 13.59
CA LYS A 101 9.74 24.89 12.36
C LYS A 101 10.19 24.11 11.14
N PHE A 102 11.48 23.83 11.01
CA PHE A 102 12.00 23.01 9.93
C PHE A 102 11.47 21.58 9.99
N ASN A 103 11.45 20.96 11.19
CA ASN A 103 10.90 19.63 11.42
C ASN A 103 9.42 19.57 11.01
N TRP A 104 8.65 20.57 11.40
CA TRP A 104 7.22 20.67 11.04
C TRP A 104 7.02 20.77 9.52
N TRP A 105 7.80 21.62 8.83
CA TRP A 105 7.73 21.75 7.38
C TRP A 105 8.17 20.48 6.66
N LEU A 106 9.20 19.81 7.15
CA LEU A 106 9.67 18.54 6.60
C LEU A 106 8.58 17.47 6.73
N HIS A 107 7.97 17.33 7.91
CA HIS A 107 6.87 16.40 8.16
C HIS A 107 5.68 16.66 7.22
N SER A 108 5.23 17.89 7.16
CA SER A 108 4.11 18.32 6.30
C SER A 108 4.41 18.13 4.81
N GLY A 109 5.63 18.44 4.38
CA GLY A 109 6.09 18.25 3.01
C GLY A 109 6.10 16.79 2.59
N VAL A 110 6.52 15.88 3.48
CA VAL A 110 6.48 14.43 3.20
C VAL A 110 5.05 13.91 3.14
N ILE A 111 4.13 14.39 4.00
CA ILE A 111 2.70 14.07 3.88
C ILE A 111 2.16 14.52 2.52
N GLY A 112 2.45 15.76 2.10
CA GLY A 112 2.09 16.26 0.79
C GLY A 112 2.66 15.40 -0.34
N GLY A 113 3.93 14.98 -0.24
CA GLY A 113 4.56 14.05 -1.17
C GLY A 113 3.83 12.70 -1.29
N PHE A 114 3.33 12.17 -0.18
CA PHE A 114 2.52 10.95 -0.21
C PHE A 114 1.21 11.13 -0.96
N LEU A 115 0.55 12.27 -0.85
CA LEU A 115 -0.70 12.54 -1.59
C LEU A 115 -0.51 12.43 -3.10
N PHE A 116 0.65 12.82 -3.62
CA PHE A 116 0.99 12.65 -5.04
C PHE A 116 1.48 11.24 -5.38
N LEU A 117 2.19 10.60 -4.46
CA LEU A 117 2.80 9.29 -4.70
C LEU A 117 1.78 8.14 -4.66
N ILE A 118 0.79 8.19 -3.77
CA ILE A 118 -0.20 7.12 -3.60
C ILE A 118 -0.98 6.82 -4.88
N PRO A 119 -1.61 7.81 -5.56
CA PRO A 119 -2.39 7.55 -6.76
C PRO A 119 -1.58 6.99 -7.93
N GLN A 120 -0.30 7.33 -8.01
CA GLN A 120 0.59 6.97 -9.11
C GLN A 120 1.43 5.72 -8.84
N SER A 121 1.10 4.97 -7.79
CA SER A 121 1.93 3.84 -7.39
C SER A 121 1.11 2.67 -6.89
N LYS A 122 1.77 1.53 -6.72
CA LYS A 122 1.18 0.33 -6.09
C LYS A 122 0.59 0.60 -4.69
N HIS A 123 0.85 1.76 -4.07
CA HIS A 123 0.27 2.16 -2.79
C HIS A 123 -1.18 2.63 -2.91
N MET A 124 -1.72 2.73 -4.13
CA MET A 124 -3.16 2.90 -4.39
C MET A 124 -4.01 1.86 -3.62
N HIS A 125 -3.45 0.66 -3.35
CA HIS A 125 -4.14 -0.35 -2.56
C HIS A 125 -4.57 0.15 -1.17
N LEU A 126 -3.87 1.11 -0.56
CA LEU A 126 -4.27 1.70 0.74
C LEU A 126 -5.64 2.34 0.68
N VAL A 127 -5.96 2.95 -0.45
CA VAL A 127 -7.26 3.61 -0.69
C VAL A 127 -8.27 2.60 -1.24
N LEU A 128 -7.90 1.82 -2.24
CA LEU A 128 -8.84 0.97 -2.98
C LEU A 128 -9.18 -0.35 -2.27
N SER A 129 -8.28 -0.94 -1.47
CA SER A 129 -8.56 -2.22 -0.82
C SER A 129 -9.77 -2.21 0.12
N PRO A 130 -9.99 -1.18 0.97
CA PRO A 130 -11.20 -1.10 1.77
C PRO A 130 -12.48 -1.09 0.93
N PHE A 131 -12.48 -0.34 -0.19
CA PHE A 131 -13.61 -0.31 -1.12
C PHE A 131 -13.79 -1.65 -1.83
N ASN A 132 -12.71 -2.27 -2.28
CA ASN A 132 -12.74 -3.58 -2.93
C ASN A 132 -13.34 -4.65 -2.00
N ILE A 133 -12.93 -4.66 -0.74
CA ILE A 133 -13.46 -5.60 0.25
C ILE A 133 -14.94 -5.32 0.54
N PHE A 134 -15.32 -4.04 0.69
CA PHE A 134 -16.69 -3.63 1.01
C PHE A 134 -17.67 -3.87 -0.13
N LEU A 135 -17.25 -3.64 -1.38
CA LEU A 135 -18.09 -3.78 -2.57
C LEU A 135 -18.13 -5.20 -3.11
N ARG A 136 -17.35 -6.12 -2.54
CA ARG A 136 -17.29 -7.50 -3.02
C ARG A 136 -18.62 -8.20 -2.82
N PRO A 137 -19.24 -8.76 -3.87
CA PRO A 137 -20.48 -9.50 -3.75
C PRO A 137 -20.29 -10.74 -2.88
N PHE A 138 -21.19 -10.96 -1.92
CA PHE A 138 -21.13 -12.11 -1.00
C PHE A 138 -21.40 -13.46 -1.69
N GLU A 139 -22.17 -13.43 -2.78
CA GLU A 139 -22.54 -14.61 -3.55
C GLU A 139 -21.94 -14.52 -4.94
N VAL A 140 -20.69 -14.95 -5.07
CA VAL A 140 -20.08 -15.10 -6.39
C VAL A 140 -20.05 -16.58 -6.74
N PRO A 141 -20.94 -17.04 -7.63
CA PRO A 141 -20.80 -18.37 -8.21
C PRO A 141 -19.38 -18.49 -8.82
N ASN A 142 -18.71 -19.59 -8.57
CA ASN A 142 -17.36 -19.86 -9.09
C ASN A 142 -16.22 -18.90 -8.66
N HIS A 143 -16.35 -18.23 -7.52
CA HIS A 143 -15.33 -17.29 -7.01
C HIS A 143 -14.86 -16.22 -8.02
N GLY A 144 -15.77 -15.77 -8.88
CA GLY A 144 -15.45 -14.77 -9.91
C GLY A 144 -14.76 -15.34 -11.16
N ALA A 145 -14.59 -16.64 -11.26
CA ALA A 145 -14.10 -17.24 -12.48
C ALA A 145 -15.18 -17.12 -13.58
N ILE A 146 -14.77 -16.58 -14.72
CA ILE A 146 -15.62 -16.58 -15.92
C ILE A 146 -15.69 -18.02 -16.41
N PRO A 147 -16.89 -18.60 -16.58
CA PRO A 147 -16.99 -19.93 -17.17
C PRO A 147 -16.47 -19.87 -18.61
N ILE A 148 -15.39 -20.58 -18.87
CA ILE A 148 -14.83 -20.71 -20.23
C ILE A 148 -15.58 -21.85 -20.90
N ASP A 149 -16.22 -21.56 -22.04
CA ASP A 149 -16.79 -22.59 -22.89
C ASP A 149 -15.64 -23.30 -23.61
N MET A 150 -15.38 -24.55 -23.20
CA MET A 150 -14.32 -25.36 -23.79
C MET A 150 -14.65 -25.86 -25.20
N GLU A 151 -15.88 -25.67 -25.65
CA GLU A 151 -16.34 -25.98 -27.02
C GLU A 151 -16.32 -24.74 -27.93
N ALA A 152 -15.98 -23.55 -27.39
CA ALA A 152 -15.82 -22.33 -28.17
C ALA A 152 -14.67 -22.43 -29.19
N SER A 153 -14.80 -21.70 -30.28
CA SER A 153 -13.74 -21.63 -31.30
C SER A 153 -12.47 -20.98 -30.75
N GLU A 154 -11.29 -21.31 -31.26
CA GLU A 154 -10.02 -20.71 -30.90
C GLU A 154 -10.06 -19.17 -30.98
N GLU A 155 -10.76 -18.63 -32.02
CA GLU A 155 -10.90 -17.18 -32.23
C GLU A 155 -11.76 -16.51 -31.14
N GLU A 156 -12.80 -17.17 -30.66
CA GLU A 156 -13.63 -16.68 -29.53
C GLU A 156 -12.84 -16.74 -28.22
N LEU A 157 -12.04 -17.77 -28.03
CA LEU A 157 -11.20 -17.95 -26.85
C LEU A 157 -10.07 -16.89 -26.80
N ASP A 158 -9.43 -16.62 -27.92
CA ASP A 158 -8.41 -15.58 -28.06
C ASP A 158 -8.99 -14.19 -27.79
N ASN A 159 -10.18 -13.89 -28.33
CA ASN A 159 -10.86 -12.62 -28.06
C ASN A 159 -11.25 -12.46 -26.58
N LEU A 160 -11.66 -13.54 -25.92
CA LEU A 160 -12.00 -13.52 -24.49
C LEU A 160 -10.77 -13.26 -23.61
N LEU A 161 -9.60 -13.76 -24.01
CA LEU A 161 -8.34 -13.65 -23.26
C LEU A 161 -7.60 -12.34 -23.52
N LEU A 162 -7.80 -11.72 -24.69
CA LEU A 162 -7.05 -10.53 -25.12
C LEU A 162 -7.82 -9.22 -24.92
N ASP A 163 -9.12 -9.28 -24.63
CA ASP A 163 -9.94 -8.08 -24.48
C ASP A 163 -10.08 -7.65 -23.01
N LEU A 164 -9.39 -6.57 -22.65
CA LEU A 164 -9.52 -5.92 -21.32
C LEU A 164 -10.94 -5.41 -21.05
N SER A 165 -11.74 -5.20 -22.09
CA SER A 165 -13.15 -4.77 -21.95
C SER A 165 -14.03 -5.86 -21.37
N GLY A 166 -13.61 -7.12 -21.42
CA GLY A 166 -14.28 -8.26 -20.79
C GLY A 166 -14.07 -8.36 -19.28
N LEU A 167 -13.14 -7.59 -18.70
CA LEU A 167 -12.92 -7.59 -17.25
C LEU A 167 -14.11 -6.98 -16.52
N SER A 168 -14.60 -7.68 -15.50
CA SER A 168 -15.58 -7.10 -14.60
C SER A 168 -14.95 -5.98 -13.77
N LYS A 169 -15.78 -5.07 -13.24
CA LYS A 169 -15.32 -3.99 -12.35
C LYS A 169 -14.58 -4.54 -11.11
N ASP A 170 -15.00 -5.68 -10.61
CA ASP A 170 -14.38 -6.33 -9.44
C ASP A 170 -13.00 -6.88 -9.79
N GLN A 171 -12.85 -7.50 -10.96
CA GLN A 171 -11.53 -7.98 -11.46
C GLN A 171 -10.56 -6.84 -11.71
N ALA A 172 -11.03 -5.76 -12.34
CA ALA A 172 -10.22 -4.56 -12.53
C ALA A 172 -9.78 -3.96 -11.19
N LEU A 173 -10.69 -3.88 -10.21
CA LEU A 173 -10.38 -3.36 -8.88
C LEU A 173 -9.38 -4.27 -8.13
N ASP A 174 -9.47 -5.59 -8.28
CA ASP A 174 -8.52 -6.56 -7.73
C ASP A 174 -7.09 -6.32 -8.27
N ILE A 175 -6.94 -6.02 -9.56
CA ILE A 175 -5.65 -5.70 -10.18
C ILE A 175 -5.04 -4.44 -9.56
N PHE A 176 -5.83 -3.36 -9.39
CA PHE A 176 -5.36 -2.10 -8.81
C PHE A 176 -5.07 -2.19 -7.30
N THR A 177 -5.71 -3.11 -6.58
CA THR A 177 -5.45 -3.34 -5.15
C THR A 177 -4.24 -4.24 -4.89
N CYS A 178 -3.60 -4.78 -5.92
CA CYS A 178 -2.43 -5.62 -5.79
C CYS A 178 -1.22 -4.84 -5.25
N VAL A 179 -0.62 -5.35 -4.17
CA VAL A 179 0.60 -4.78 -3.52
C VAL A 179 1.91 -5.28 -4.14
N GLU A 180 1.85 -6.07 -5.20
CA GLU A 180 3.01 -6.64 -5.90
C GLU A 180 3.97 -7.43 -4.99
N CYS A 181 3.44 -8.11 -3.98
CA CYS A 181 4.25 -8.82 -2.98
C CYS A 181 4.92 -10.09 -3.49
N GLY A 182 4.53 -10.62 -4.66
CA GLY A 182 5.10 -11.80 -5.29
C GLY A 182 4.66 -13.15 -4.71
N ARG A 183 3.72 -13.17 -3.76
CA ARG A 183 3.25 -14.43 -3.16
C ARG A 183 2.58 -15.37 -4.17
N CYS A 184 1.87 -14.82 -5.14
CA CYS A 184 1.25 -15.62 -6.20
C CYS A 184 2.31 -16.37 -7.02
N THR A 185 3.45 -15.75 -7.32
CA THR A 185 4.60 -16.37 -7.97
C THR A 185 5.25 -17.44 -7.09
N ASP A 186 5.49 -17.12 -5.82
CA ASP A 186 6.11 -18.05 -4.86
C ASP A 186 5.34 -19.36 -4.68
N VAL A 187 4.01 -19.34 -4.75
CA VAL A 187 3.15 -20.51 -4.53
C VAL A 187 2.62 -21.13 -5.82
N CYS A 188 2.88 -20.53 -6.98
CA CYS A 188 2.38 -21.02 -8.26
C CYS A 188 3.01 -22.36 -8.63
N PRO A 189 2.21 -23.42 -8.83
CA PRO A 189 2.75 -24.74 -9.21
C PRO A 189 3.50 -24.70 -10.54
N ALA A 190 3.00 -23.91 -11.52
CA ALA A 190 3.62 -23.78 -12.81
C ALA A 190 4.99 -23.08 -12.72
N ASN A 191 5.11 -22.02 -11.92
CA ASN A 191 6.38 -21.34 -11.70
C ASN A 191 7.39 -22.24 -10.96
N ARG A 192 6.95 -22.93 -9.90
CA ARG A 192 7.78 -23.86 -9.11
C ARG A 192 8.25 -25.08 -9.90
N GLY A 193 7.45 -25.50 -10.88
CA GLY A 193 7.79 -26.61 -11.80
C GLY A 193 8.77 -26.21 -12.90
N GLY A 194 9.31 -24.99 -12.88
CA GLY A 194 10.23 -24.49 -13.90
C GLY A 194 9.53 -23.97 -15.16
N GLY A 195 8.22 -23.74 -15.10
CA GLY A 195 7.46 -23.10 -16.18
C GLY A 195 7.74 -21.60 -16.29
N ILE A 196 7.42 -21.04 -17.44
CA ILE A 196 7.63 -19.61 -17.77
C ILE A 196 6.60 -18.71 -17.10
N LEU A 197 5.52 -19.29 -16.55
CA LEU A 197 4.39 -18.52 -16.02
C LEU A 197 4.76 -17.86 -14.68
N ASP A 198 4.81 -16.53 -14.68
CA ASP A 198 4.91 -15.71 -13.49
C ASP A 198 3.59 -14.94 -13.26
N PRO A 199 2.74 -15.38 -12.32
CA PRO A 199 1.42 -14.77 -12.11
C PRO A 199 1.49 -13.28 -11.76
N LYS A 200 2.53 -12.84 -11.08
CA LYS A 200 2.70 -11.43 -10.74
C LYS A 200 2.88 -10.56 -11.98
N TYR A 201 3.71 -11.00 -12.92
CA TYR A 201 3.95 -10.24 -14.14
C TYR A 201 2.83 -10.44 -15.14
N HIS A 202 2.56 -11.67 -15.54
CA HIS A 202 1.64 -11.98 -16.66
C HIS A 202 0.16 -11.68 -16.35
N PHE A 203 -0.29 -11.82 -15.09
CA PHE A 203 -1.71 -11.57 -14.77
C PHE A 203 -1.96 -10.24 -14.07
N ILE A 204 -0.95 -9.63 -13.44
CA ILE A 204 -1.20 -8.40 -12.67
C ILE A 204 -0.54 -7.20 -13.35
N LEU A 205 0.77 -7.25 -13.60
CA LEU A 205 1.48 -6.06 -14.10
C LEU A 205 1.19 -5.82 -15.57
N ASP A 206 1.21 -6.87 -16.38
CA ASP A 206 0.94 -6.77 -17.83
C ASP A 206 -0.50 -6.33 -18.13
N LEU A 207 -1.46 -6.62 -17.21
CA LEU A 207 -2.84 -6.11 -17.31
C LEU A 207 -2.99 -4.70 -16.75
N LYS A 208 -2.19 -4.34 -15.74
CA LYS A 208 -2.29 -3.04 -15.07
C LYS A 208 -1.73 -1.90 -15.92
N ASP A 209 -0.61 -2.14 -16.60
CA ASP A 209 0.08 -1.10 -17.36
C ASP A 209 -0.80 -0.52 -18.50
N PRO A 210 -1.47 -1.34 -19.36
CA PRO A 210 -2.38 -0.81 -20.37
C PRO A 210 -3.64 -0.14 -19.82
N MET A 211 -4.06 -0.44 -18.59
CA MET A 211 -5.21 0.19 -17.96
C MET A 211 -4.89 1.59 -17.38
N LEU A 212 -3.61 1.96 -17.33
CA LEU A 212 -3.15 3.28 -16.86
C LEU A 212 -2.83 4.25 -18.02
N GLU A 213 -2.73 3.76 -19.26
CA GLU A 213 -2.57 4.55 -20.48
C GLU A 213 -3.92 5.01 -21.02
#